data_6780552db3b944d1dc8318831cb67476
#
_entry.id   6780552db3b944d1dc8318831cb67476
#
_cell.length_a   1.000
_cell.length_b   1.000
_cell.length_c   1.000
_cell.angle_alpha   90.00
_cell.angle_beta   90.00
_cell.angle_gamma   90.00
#
_symmetry.space_group_name_H-M   'P 1'
#
loop_
_entity.id
_entity.type
_entity.pdbx_description
1 polymer ?
#
loop_
_entity_poly.entity_id
_entity_poly.type
_entity_poly.pdbx_seq_one_letter_code
_entity_poly.pdbx_strand_id
1 'polypeptide(L)'
;MTIRKQLIYSFIVTIITTTFLFYTLYELMWFDGPLTILLTLCSFLSGMMTLIIGIFFTVPMIKKIERLNHKTQKIANGQFETEKTKIHAPKEIQQLSESFDQMVDKIQEQMNLIKEEQEEKMNLVQNLAHDLKTPLASIKSYSEGLRDGIIHSECDTKKAYSILISQSDRLSRMFDDLTDVITVNHQESEQTLIHMDQLLIPIFEIYSQKLHHENRQLDVEIDPNIKPFIQDQRAIERILMNFIDNALKFSDHGSPLAVKVFEENDEIAISVIDQGMGIMESDIKNIFERTFRVESSRHKDTGGSGLGLYIAKTLAHQMDGHIEVSSTYGQGTAITLYFPPKVC
;
A
#
# COMPACT_ATOMS: atom_id res chain seq x y z
N MET A 1 17.21 -39.98 17.59
CA MET A 1 17.99 -39.82 18.85
C MET A 1 18.20 -38.33 19.06
N THR A 2 17.93 -37.79 20.25
CA THR A 2 18.08 -36.33 20.48
C THR A 2 19.58 -35.98 20.52
N ILE A 3 19.94 -34.75 20.05
CA ILE A 3 21.31 -34.22 20.04
C ILE A 3 21.98 -34.39 21.41
N ARG A 4 21.25 -34.20 22.50
CA ARG A 4 21.71 -34.42 23.86
C ARG A 4 22.17 -35.86 24.12
N LYS A 5 21.38 -36.83 23.65
CA LYS A 5 21.73 -38.27 23.82
C LYS A 5 22.95 -38.66 22.97
N GLN A 6 23.07 -38.12 21.76
CA GLN A 6 24.24 -38.34 20.88
C GLN A 6 25.54 -37.80 21.49
N LEU A 7 25.50 -36.58 22.04
CA LEU A 7 26.66 -35.97 22.69
C LEU A 7 27.11 -36.77 23.92
N ILE A 8 26.18 -37.14 24.82
CA ILE A 8 26.52 -37.96 25.98
C ILE A 8 27.11 -39.28 25.55
N TYR A 9 26.52 -39.93 24.55
CA TYR A 9 27.05 -41.21 24.03
C TYR A 9 28.45 -41.02 23.42
N SER A 10 28.70 -39.99 22.65
CA SER A 10 30.00 -39.65 22.09
C SER A 10 31.06 -39.45 23.18
N PHE A 11 30.74 -38.70 24.24
CA PHE A 11 31.67 -38.49 25.36
C PHE A 11 31.98 -39.80 26.10
N ILE A 12 30.99 -40.68 26.33
CA ILE A 12 31.20 -41.98 26.96
C ILE A 12 32.11 -42.86 26.13
N VAL A 13 31.84 -42.94 24.81
CA VAL A 13 32.69 -43.72 23.88
C VAL A 13 34.13 -43.19 23.87
N THR A 14 34.29 -41.85 23.83
CA THR A 14 35.63 -41.23 23.86
C THR A 14 36.39 -41.58 25.16
N ILE A 15 35.72 -41.57 26.33
CA ILE A 15 36.36 -41.90 27.61
C ILE A 15 36.79 -43.38 27.59
N ILE A 16 35.93 -44.28 27.12
CA ILE A 16 36.26 -45.70 27.06
C ILE A 16 37.43 -45.96 26.13
N THR A 17 37.43 -45.38 24.94
CA THR A 17 38.51 -45.54 23.95
C THR A 17 39.82 -44.94 24.40
N THR A 18 39.82 -43.75 25.00
CA THR A 18 41.04 -43.12 25.53
C THR A 18 41.60 -43.90 26.73
N THR A 19 40.76 -44.35 27.66
CA THR A 19 41.19 -45.14 28.80
C THR A 19 41.82 -46.47 28.37
N PHE A 20 41.20 -47.17 27.38
CA PHE A 20 41.71 -48.36 26.82
C PHE A 20 43.08 -48.18 26.10
N LEU A 21 43.16 -47.05 25.32
CA LEU A 21 44.41 -46.71 24.64
C LEU A 21 45.55 -46.43 25.63
N PHE A 22 45.28 -45.65 26.70
CA PHE A 22 46.31 -45.44 27.73
C PHE A 22 46.70 -46.67 28.48
N TYR A 23 45.75 -47.58 28.82
CA TYR A 23 46.07 -48.87 29.44
C TYR A 23 47.03 -49.69 28.58
N THR A 24 46.74 -49.87 27.27
CA THR A 24 47.61 -50.61 26.36
C THR A 24 48.95 -49.90 26.18
N LEU A 25 49.04 -48.64 26.18
CA LEU A 25 50.26 -47.84 26.05
C LEU A 25 51.16 -47.98 27.29
N TYR A 26 50.60 -48.04 28.50
CA TYR A 26 51.31 -48.21 29.75
C TYR A 26 51.83 -49.63 29.87
N GLU A 27 51.09 -50.70 29.44
CA GLU A 27 51.59 -52.08 29.37
C GLU A 27 52.75 -52.16 28.37
N LEU A 28 52.68 -51.57 27.20
CA LEU A 28 53.76 -51.56 26.21
C LEU A 28 55.05 -50.89 26.70
N MET A 29 54.95 -49.89 27.58
CA MET A 29 56.07 -49.17 28.16
C MET A 29 56.70 -49.88 29.36
N TRP A 30 56.27 -51.14 29.68
CA TRP A 30 56.86 -51.96 30.75
C TRP A 30 56.85 -51.36 32.13
N PHE A 31 55.77 -50.63 32.48
CA PHE A 31 55.56 -50.15 33.84
C PHE A 31 55.19 -51.27 34.81
N ASP A 32 55.56 -51.12 36.05
CA ASP A 32 55.20 -52.08 37.12
C ASP A 32 53.65 -52.07 37.27
N GLY A 33 53.06 -53.29 37.55
CA GLY A 33 51.59 -53.43 37.61
C GLY A 33 50.85 -52.42 38.51
N PRO A 34 51.35 -52.13 39.72
CA PRO A 34 50.70 -51.06 40.55
C PRO A 34 50.71 -49.68 39.96
N LEU A 35 51.78 -49.30 39.24
CA LEU A 35 51.92 -47.98 38.59
C LEU A 35 50.98 -47.88 37.38
N THR A 36 50.85 -48.93 36.60
CA THR A 36 49.91 -49.02 35.46
C THR A 36 48.48 -48.84 35.91
N ILE A 37 48.09 -49.48 37.00
CA ILE A 37 46.73 -49.31 37.59
C ILE A 37 46.49 -47.83 38.07
N LEU A 38 47.48 -47.25 38.73
CA LEU A 38 47.37 -45.85 39.19
C LEU A 38 47.20 -44.89 38.02
N LEU A 39 48.02 -45.02 36.98
CA LEU A 39 47.97 -44.14 35.81
C LEU A 39 46.66 -44.27 35.01
N THR A 40 46.15 -45.49 34.87
CA THR A 40 44.84 -45.75 34.22
C THR A 40 43.70 -45.16 35.05
N LEU A 41 43.74 -45.25 36.36
CA LEU A 41 42.78 -44.64 37.24
C LEU A 41 42.79 -43.07 37.10
N CYS A 42 43.95 -42.48 37.05
CA CYS A 42 44.14 -41.05 36.83
C CYS A 42 43.56 -40.61 35.46
N SER A 43 43.82 -41.36 34.38
CA SER A 43 43.29 -41.08 33.04
C SER A 43 41.76 -41.21 32.99
N PHE A 44 41.20 -42.20 33.67
CA PHE A 44 39.76 -42.37 33.81
C PHE A 44 39.09 -41.21 34.59
N LEU A 45 39.68 -40.78 35.71
CA LEU A 45 39.21 -39.65 36.49
C LEU A 45 39.25 -38.34 35.69
N SER A 46 40.34 -38.12 34.94
CA SER A 46 40.47 -36.98 34.02
C SER A 46 39.38 -37.01 32.94
N GLY A 47 39.08 -38.18 32.35
CA GLY A 47 37.99 -38.35 31.40
C GLY A 47 36.61 -38.05 31.99
N MET A 48 36.35 -38.52 33.22
CA MET A 48 35.11 -38.19 33.93
C MET A 48 34.96 -36.68 34.17
N MET A 49 36.04 -36.00 34.55
CA MET A 49 36.01 -34.57 34.78
C MET A 49 35.72 -33.79 33.49
N THR A 50 36.33 -34.15 32.37
CA THR A 50 36.02 -33.56 31.04
C THR A 50 34.57 -33.77 30.60
N LEU A 51 33.99 -34.96 30.89
CA LEU A 51 32.58 -35.25 30.66
C LEU A 51 31.68 -34.32 31.46
N ILE A 52 31.93 -34.15 32.75
CA ILE A 52 31.14 -33.28 33.63
C ILE A 52 31.18 -31.83 33.12
N ILE A 53 32.36 -31.32 32.76
CA ILE A 53 32.55 -29.97 32.23
C ILE A 53 31.82 -29.87 30.86
N GLY A 54 31.95 -30.83 29.99
CA GLY A 54 31.27 -30.86 28.68
C GLY A 54 29.75 -30.79 28.81
N ILE A 55 29.18 -31.60 29.72
CA ILE A 55 27.72 -31.59 29.99
C ILE A 55 27.30 -30.24 30.55
N PHE A 56 28.06 -29.69 31.49
CA PHE A 56 27.73 -28.39 32.13
C PHE A 56 27.63 -27.24 31.12
N PHE A 57 28.52 -27.18 30.12
CA PHE A 57 28.46 -26.12 29.10
C PHE A 57 27.49 -26.45 27.96
N THR A 58 27.40 -27.72 27.54
CA THR A 58 26.63 -28.08 26.32
C THR A 58 25.11 -28.13 26.56
N VAL A 59 24.65 -28.66 27.71
CA VAL A 59 23.22 -28.84 27.99
C VAL A 59 22.46 -27.51 28.00
N PRO A 60 22.93 -26.42 28.66
CA PRO A 60 22.28 -25.13 28.62
C PRO A 60 22.20 -24.53 27.20
N MET A 61 23.22 -24.76 26.37
CA MET A 61 23.30 -24.28 24.99
C MET A 61 22.23 -24.96 24.11
N ILE A 62 22.11 -26.31 24.23
CA ILE A 62 21.08 -27.06 23.50
C ILE A 62 19.66 -26.60 23.87
N LYS A 63 19.40 -26.39 25.16
CA LYS A 63 18.10 -25.88 25.60
C LYS A 63 17.75 -24.51 24.99
N LYS A 64 18.74 -23.64 24.76
CA LYS A 64 18.52 -22.35 24.13
C LYS A 64 18.19 -22.48 22.64
N ILE A 65 18.86 -23.40 21.94
CA ILE A 65 18.56 -23.74 20.55
C ILE A 65 17.16 -24.36 20.42
N GLU A 66 16.78 -25.25 21.33
CA GLU A 66 15.45 -25.86 21.37
C GLU A 66 14.35 -24.78 21.56
N ARG A 67 14.59 -23.79 22.42
CA ARG A 67 13.66 -22.64 22.59
C ARG A 67 13.54 -21.82 21.30
N LEU A 68 14.62 -21.54 20.62
CA LEU A 68 14.60 -20.82 19.36
C LEU A 68 13.83 -21.61 18.28
N ASN A 69 14.07 -22.91 18.20
CA ASN A 69 13.33 -23.79 17.29
C ASN A 69 11.81 -23.81 17.60
N HIS A 70 11.44 -23.84 18.89
CA HIS A 70 10.04 -23.77 19.28
C HIS A 70 9.39 -22.42 18.93
N LYS A 71 10.13 -21.30 19.09
CA LYS A 71 9.68 -19.99 18.61
C LYS A 71 9.45 -20.02 17.10
N THR A 72 10.40 -20.56 16.33
CA THR A 72 10.29 -20.69 14.87
C THR A 72 9.04 -21.47 14.46
N GLN A 73 8.74 -22.58 15.15
CA GLN A 73 7.54 -23.37 14.87
C GLN A 73 6.24 -22.62 15.18
N LYS A 74 6.20 -21.83 16.26
CA LYS A 74 5.03 -20.97 16.57
C LYS A 74 4.77 -19.95 15.47
N ILE A 75 5.83 -19.29 15.00
CA ILE A 75 5.74 -18.30 13.93
C ILE A 75 5.32 -18.95 12.61
N ALA A 76 5.86 -20.11 12.28
CA ALA A 76 5.45 -20.90 11.12
C ALA A 76 3.96 -21.29 11.14
N ASN A 77 3.36 -21.40 12.33
CA ASN A 77 1.93 -21.65 12.54
C ASN A 77 1.10 -20.34 12.67
N GLY A 78 1.68 -19.18 12.33
CA GLY A 78 0.98 -17.90 12.34
C GLY A 78 0.85 -17.22 13.71
N GLN A 79 1.55 -17.73 14.74
CA GLN A 79 1.56 -17.15 16.09
C GLN A 79 2.77 -16.23 16.24
N PHE A 80 2.61 -14.94 15.93
CA PHE A 80 3.69 -13.95 15.96
C PHE A 80 3.90 -13.32 17.34
N GLU A 81 2.96 -13.47 18.28
CA GLU A 81 3.12 -13.01 19.65
C GLU A 81 4.10 -13.90 20.40
N THR A 82 5.38 -13.61 20.26
CA THR A 82 6.44 -14.28 21.04
C THR A 82 7.09 -13.30 21.99
N GLU A 83 7.17 -13.68 23.27
CA GLU A 83 7.89 -12.89 24.28
C GLU A 83 9.36 -12.68 23.85
N LYS A 84 9.77 -11.41 23.77
CA LYS A 84 11.19 -11.04 23.54
C LYS A 84 11.99 -11.36 24.81
N THR A 85 12.42 -12.58 24.95
CA THR A 85 13.23 -13.01 26.11
C THR A 85 14.70 -12.78 25.79
N LYS A 86 15.38 -11.91 26.55
CA LYS A 86 16.83 -11.75 26.47
C LYS A 86 17.49 -13.10 26.83
N ILE A 87 18.07 -13.75 25.86
CA ILE A 87 18.77 -15.03 26.06
C ILE A 87 20.21 -14.71 26.44
N HIS A 88 20.56 -14.92 27.71
CA HIS A 88 21.96 -14.92 28.14
C HIS A 88 22.67 -16.16 27.57
N ALA A 89 23.36 -16.00 26.46
CA ALA A 89 24.01 -17.06 25.68
C ALA A 89 25.38 -16.58 25.19
N PRO A 90 26.25 -17.47 24.68
CA PRO A 90 27.42 -17.07 23.89
C PRO A 90 27.02 -16.07 22.80
N LYS A 91 27.94 -15.18 22.44
CA LYS A 91 27.71 -14.04 21.56
C LYS A 91 27.05 -14.45 20.24
N GLU A 92 27.42 -15.59 19.67
CA GLU A 92 26.90 -16.11 18.41
C GLU A 92 25.42 -16.52 18.50
N ILE A 93 25.03 -17.14 19.61
CA ILE A 93 23.63 -17.53 19.85
C ILE A 93 22.75 -16.30 20.17
N GLN A 94 23.32 -15.32 20.84
CA GLN A 94 22.62 -14.06 21.10
C GLN A 94 22.38 -13.31 19.79
N GLN A 95 23.39 -13.17 18.93
CA GLN A 95 23.26 -12.54 17.61
C GLN A 95 22.23 -13.26 16.73
N LEU A 96 22.23 -14.59 16.74
CA LEU A 96 21.25 -15.37 16.01
C LEU A 96 19.82 -15.09 16.51
N SER A 97 19.63 -15.03 17.84
CA SER A 97 18.33 -14.72 18.43
C SER A 97 17.86 -13.29 18.08
N GLU A 98 18.76 -12.32 18.14
CA GLU A 98 18.47 -10.92 17.79
C GLU A 98 18.11 -10.76 16.31
N SER A 99 18.87 -11.39 15.41
CA SER A 99 18.57 -11.40 13.97
C SER A 99 17.24 -12.09 13.67
N PHE A 100 16.92 -13.16 14.38
CA PHE A 100 15.65 -13.83 14.26
C PHE A 100 14.48 -12.96 14.72
N ASP A 101 14.60 -12.31 15.88
CA ASP A 101 13.57 -11.40 16.40
C ASP A 101 13.34 -10.20 15.44
N GLN A 102 14.42 -9.63 14.85
CA GLN A 102 14.32 -8.59 13.82
C GLN A 102 13.58 -9.06 12.55
N MET A 103 13.87 -10.30 12.11
CA MET A 103 13.18 -10.89 10.96
C MET A 103 11.68 -11.05 11.24
N VAL A 104 11.32 -11.49 12.45
CA VAL A 104 9.92 -11.68 12.87
C VAL A 104 9.19 -10.33 12.91
N ASP A 105 9.80 -9.30 13.52
CA ASP A 105 9.23 -7.96 13.56
C ASP A 105 8.96 -7.44 12.13
N LYS A 106 9.91 -7.62 11.21
CA LYS A 106 9.76 -7.19 9.81
C LYS A 106 8.66 -7.96 9.06
N ILE A 107 8.56 -9.27 9.28
CA ILE A 107 7.46 -10.08 8.70
C ILE A 107 6.12 -9.61 9.24
N GLN A 108 6.01 -9.35 10.53
CA GLN A 108 4.77 -8.88 11.15
C GLN A 108 4.36 -7.50 10.63
N GLU A 109 5.30 -6.58 10.47
CA GLU A 109 5.07 -5.28 9.84
C GLU A 109 4.54 -5.43 8.40
N GLN A 110 5.19 -6.25 7.58
CA GLN A 110 4.74 -6.52 6.21
C GLN A 110 3.36 -7.18 6.16
N MET A 111 3.07 -8.10 7.06
CA MET A 111 1.75 -8.72 7.14
C MET A 111 0.65 -7.74 7.52
N ASN A 112 0.94 -6.81 8.44
CA ASN A 112 -0.01 -5.75 8.80
C ASN A 112 -0.27 -4.83 7.61
N LEU A 113 0.76 -4.40 6.89
CA LEU A 113 0.61 -3.59 5.66
C LEU A 113 -0.23 -4.31 4.60
N ILE A 114 0.03 -5.60 4.36
CA ILE A 114 -0.77 -6.40 3.41
C ILE A 114 -2.23 -6.51 3.86
N LYS A 115 -2.45 -6.67 5.17
CA LYS A 115 -3.81 -6.76 5.72
C LYS A 115 -4.57 -5.45 5.56
N GLU A 116 -3.92 -4.32 5.86
CA GLU A 116 -4.48 -2.98 5.66
C GLU A 116 -4.83 -2.76 4.17
N GLU A 117 -3.94 -3.09 3.25
CA GLU A 117 -4.19 -3.00 1.82
C GLU A 117 -5.37 -3.89 1.36
N GLN A 118 -5.49 -5.10 1.92
CA GLN A 118 -6.63 -5.99 1.62
C GLN A 118 -7.94 -5.44 2.16
N GLU A 119 -7.94 -4.88 3.38
CA GLU A 119 -9.13 -4.25 3.97
C GLU A 119 -9.57 -3.03 3.15
N GLU A 120 -8.63 -2.21 2.70
CA GLU A 120 -8.92 -1.09 1.80
C GLU A 120 -9.51 -1.55 0.46
N LYS A 121 -8.94 -2.59 -0.16
CA LYS A 121 -9.47 -3.18 -1.40
C LYS A 121 -10.89 -3.73 -1.20
N MET A 122 -11.14 -4.40 -0.08
CA MET A 122 -12.48 -4.94 0.23
C MET A 122 -13.50 -3.82 0.42
N ASN A 123 -13.15 -2.76 1.15
CA ASN A 123 -14.00 -1.58 1.34
C ASN A 123 -14.30 -0.89 0.01
N LEU A 124 -13.31 -0.78 -0.89
CA LEU A 124 -13.51 -0.26 -2.23
C LEU A 124 -14.56 -1.07 -3.00
N VAL A 125 -14.42 -2.40 -3.03
CA VAL A 125 -15.36 -3.29 -3.72
C VAL A 125 -16.78 -3.17 -3.14
N GLN A 126 -16.92 -3.11 -1.82
CA GLN A 126 -18.23 -2.97 -1.16
C GLN A 126 -18.89 -1.63 -1.50
N ASN A 127 -18.15 -0.53 -1.45
CA ASN A 127 -18.66 0.79 -1.78
C ASN A 127 -19.06 0.88 -3.26
N LEU A 128 -18.24 0.36 -4.16
CA LEU A 128 -18.55 0.29 -5.59
C LEU A 128 -19.82 -0.55 -5.86
N ALA A 129 -19.95 -1.71 -5.22
CA ALA A 129 -21.14 -2.55 -5.37
C ALA A 129 -22.41 -1.82 -4.92
N HIS A 130 -22.33 -1.05 -3.82
CA HIS A 130 -23.42 -0.21 -3.35
C HIS A 130 -23.77 0.90 -4.36
N ASP A 131 -22.76 1.62 -4.84
CA ASP A 131 -22.95 2.76 -5.74
C ASP A 131 -23.38 2.35 -7.15
N LEU A 132 -23.03 1.15 -7.62
CA LEU A 132 -23.52 0.56 -8.86
C LEU A 132 -25.01 0.08 -8.73
N LYS A 133 -25.41 -0.37 -7.54
CA LYS A 133 -26.79 -0.85 -7.31
C LYS A 133 -27.83 0.25 -7.52
N THR A 134 -27.54 1.48 -7.14
CA THR A 134 -28.47 2.61 -7.22
C THR A 134 -28.84 2.98 -8.66
N PRO A 135 -27.89 3.28 -9.59
CA PRO A 135 -28.20 3.58 -10.98
C PRO A 135 -28.85 2.37 -11.68
N LEU A 136 -28.43 1.15 -11.38
CA LEU A 136 -29.01 -0.07 -11.95
C LEU A 136 -30.47 -0.25 -11.53
N ALA A 137 -30.80 0.02 -10.26
CA ALA A 137 -32.19 -0.02 -9.78
C ALA A 137 -33.04 1.05 -10.45
N SER A 138 -32.51 2.24 -10.68
CA SER A 138 -33.18 3.33 -11.41
C SER A 138 -33.45 2.93 -12.86
N ILE A 139 -32.44 2.43 -13.57
CA ILE A 139 -32.59 1.93 -14.95
C ILE A 139 -33.69 0.85 -15.01
N LYS A 140 -33.64 -0.11 -14.11
CA LYS A 140 -34.65 -1.19 -14.03
C LYS A 140 -36.04 -0.63 -13.81
N SER A 141 -36.23 0.25 -12.84
CA SER A 141 -37.55 0.83 -12.49
C SER A 141 -38.16 1.63 -13.64
N TYR A 142 -37.38 2.52 -14.29
CA TYR A 142 -37.89 3.27 -15.44
C TYR A 142 -38.17 2.39 -16.65
N SER A 143 -37.36 1.35 -16.91
CA SER A 143 -37.59 0.39 -17.96
C SER A 143 -38.88 -0.46 -17.74
N GLU A 144 -39.12 -0.90 -16.50
CA GLU A 144 -40.36 -1.58 -16.11
C GLU A 144 -41.58 -0.67 -16.23
N GLY A 145 -41.48 0.59 -15.78
CA GLY A 145 -42.55 1.57 -15.90
C GLY A 145 -42.93 1.90 -17.34
N LEU A 146 -41.95 1.95 -18.26
CA LEU A 146 -42.19 2.09 -19.70
C LEU A 146 -42.81 0.83 -20.29
N ARG A 147 -42.29 -0.36 -19.96
CA ARG A 147 -42.79 -1.65 -20.45
C ARG A 147 -44.26 -1.91 -20.04
N ASP A 148 -44.55 -1.61 -18.76
CA ASP A 148 -45.88 -1.91 -18.18
C ASP A 148 -46.92 -0.79 -18.48
N GLY A 149 -46.54 0.21 -19.27
CA GLY A 149 -47.42 1.29 -19.68
C GLY A 149 -47.79 2.27 -18.55
N ILE A 150 -47.09 2.24 -17.42
CA ILE A 150 -47.29 3.19 -16.31
C ILE A 150 -46.84 4.59 -16.74
N ILE A 151 -45.72 4.65 -17.50
CA ILE A 151 -45.22 5.86 -18.12
C ILE A 151 -45.71 5.90 -19.57
N HIS A 152 -46.77 6.67 -19.85
CA HIS A 152 -47.45 6.69 -21.15
C HIS A 152 -47.59 8.10 -21.75
N SER A 153 -47.40 9.15 -20.96
CA SER A 153 -47.38 10.54 -21.47
C SER A 153 -46.08 10.77 -22.30
N GLU A 154 -46.20 11.45 -23.44
CA GLU A 154 -45.04 11.74 -24.29
C GLU A 154 -43.94 12.51 -23.54
N CYS A 155 -44.34 13.44 -22.67
CA CYS A 155 -43.43 14.21 -21.83
C CYS A 155 -42.69 13.30 -20.82
N ASP A 156 -43.44 12.40 -20.15
CA ASP A 156 -42.84 11.50 -19.14
C ASP A 156 -41.98 10.42 -19.79
N THR A 157 -42.36 9.95 -20.98
CA THR A 157 -41.55 9.00 -21.77
C THR A 157 -40.20 9.64 -22.17
N LYS A 158 -40.19 10.87 -22.65
CA LYS A 158 -38.94 11.60 -22.95
C LYS A 158 -38.07 11.78 -21.71
N LYS A 159 -38.68 12.12 -20.56
CA LYS A 159 -37.98 12.21 -19.29
C LYS A 159 -37.41 10.86 -18.86
N ALA A 160 -38.18 9.78 -18.99
CA ALA A 160 -37.71 8.44 -18.66
C ALA A 160 -36.50 8.04 -19.50
N TYR A 161 -36.52 8.29 -20.81
CA TYR A 161 -35.36 8.03 -21.67
C TYR A 161 -34.13 8.89 -21.27
N SER A 162 -34.31 10.15 -20.95
CA SER A 162 -33.20 11.00 -20.51
C SER A 162 -32.59 10.51 -19.20
N ILE A 163 -33.38 9.99 -18.27
CA ILE A 163 -32.90 9.38 -17.04
C ILE A 163 -32.15 8.08 -17.33
N LEU A 164 -32.68 7.21 -18.19
CA LEU A 164 -32.02 5.96 -18.58
C LEU A 164 -30.64 6.22 -19.18
N ILE A 165 -30.53 7.17 -20.11
CA ILE A 165 -29.27 7.58 -20.73
C ILE A 165 -28.31 8.11 -19.65
N SER A 166 -28.76 9.04 -18.82
CA SER A 166 -27.95 9.64 -17.74
C SER A 166 -27.42 8.59 -16.76
N GLN A 167 -28.23 7.59 -16.38
CA GLN A 167 -27.79 6.53 -15.47
C GLN A 167 -26.84 5.56 -16.17
N SER A 168 -27.00 5.31 -17.47
CA SER A 168 -26.06 4.51 -18.26
C SER A 168 -24.70 5.18 -18.38
N ASP A 169 -24.68 6.48 -18.69
CA ASP A 169 -23.44 7.28 -18.75
C ASP A 169 -22.73 7.35 -17.39
N ARG A 170 -23.53 7.41 -16.31
CA ARG A 170 -22.98 7.34 -14.95
C ARG A 170 -22.31 6.01 -14.67
N LEU A 171 -22.95 4.89 -15.05
CA LEU A 171 -22.36 3.56 -14.91
C LEU A 171 -21.06 3.44 -15.71
N SER A 172 -21.04 3.91 -16.95
CA SER A 172 -19.83 3.89 -17.80
C SER A 172 -18.67 4.61 -17.11
N ARG A 173 -18.90 5.83 -16.63
CA ARG A 173 -17.88 6.58 -15.90
C ARG A 173 -17.39 5.87 -14.64
N MET A 174 -18.28 5.18 -13.90
CA MET A 174 -17.87 4.41 -12.72
C MET A 174 -17.00 3.21 -13.09
N PHE A 175 -17.24 2.56 -14.25
CA PHE A 175 -16.38 1.50 -14.77
C PHE A 175 -15.01 2.02 -15.23
N ASP A 176 -14.98 3.20 -15.86
CA ASP A 176 -13.73 3.85 -16.25
C ASP A 176 -12.89 4.18 -15.01
N ASP A 177 -13.51 4.79 -13.98
CA ASP A 177 -12.87 5.08 -12.69
C ASP A 177 -12.32 3.81 -12.01
N LEU A 178 -13.09 2.70 -12.06
CA LEU A 178 -12.65 1.42 -11.50
C LEU A 178 -11.45 0.84 -12.26
N THR A 179 -11.51 0.92 -13.60
CA THR A 179 -10.41 0.46 -14.46
C THR A 179 -9.14 1.24 -14.15
N ASP A 180 -9.25 2.55 -13.99
CA ASP A 180 -8.10 3.40 -13.63
C ASP A 180 -7.50 3.00 -12.27
N VAL A 181 -8.32 2.77 -11.23
CA VAL A 181 -7.81 2.32 -9.92
C VAL A 181 -7.07 0.98 -10.01
N ILE A 182 -7.52 0.08 -10.89
CA ILE A 182 -6.88 -1.23 -11.07
C ILE A 182 -5.60 -1.11 -11.90
N THR A 183 -5.62 -0.30 -12.96
CA THR A 183 -4.53 -0.20 -13.94
C THR A 183 -3.41 0.73 -13.50
N VAL A 184 -3.74 1.81 -12.77
CA VAL A 184 -2.75 2.77 -12.25
C VAL A 184 -1.62 2.07 -11.48
N ASN A 185 -1.90 0.98 -10.76
CA ASN A 185 -0.88 0.24 -10.01
C ASN A 185 0.00 -0.69 -10.89
N HIS A 186 -0.30 -0.84 -12.21
CA HIS A 186 0.34 -1.83 -13.07
C HIS A 186 0.85 -1.29 -14.41
N GLN A 187 0.57 -0.02 -14.75
CA GLN A 187 1.07 0.57 -15.99
C GLN A 187 2.44 1.22 -15.80
N GLU A 188 3.38 0.87 -16.67
CA GLU A 188 4.62 1.63 -16.84
C GLU A 188 4.27 3.02 -17.39
N SER A 189 4.74 4.08 -16.73
CA SER A 189 4.54 5.47 -17.15
C SER A 189 5.16 5.69 -18.53
N GLU A 190 4.33 6.02 -19.52
CA GLU A 190 4.78 6.34 -20.89
C GLU A 190 5.20 7.82 -20.93
N GLN A 191 6.49 8.06 -20.78
CA GLN A 191 7.03 9.42 -20.77
C GLN A 191 7.13 9.99 -22.20
N THR A 192 6.45 11.11 -22.44
CA THR A 192 6.42 11.81 -23.72
C THR A 192 6.84 13.27 -23.54
N LEU A 193 7.34 13.88 -24.63
CA LEU A 193 7.62 15.31 -24.65
C LEU A 193 6.30 16.09 -24.74
N ILE A 194 6.03 16.92 -23.74
CA ILE A 194 4.77 17.65 -23.59
C ILE A 194 4.99 19.14 -23.86
N HIS A 195 4.12 19.68 -24.70
CA HIS A 195 3.90 21.11 -24.88
C HIS A 195 2.58 21.48 -24.20
N MET A 196 2.60 22.42 -23.28
CA MET A 196 1.46 22.72 -22.43
C MET A 196 0.21 23.16 -23.19
N ASP A 197 0.38 23.93 -24.25
CA ASP A 197 -0.71 24.35 -25.16
C ASP A 197 -1.34 23.14 -25.88
N GLN A 198 -0.52 22.21 -26.38
CA GLN A 198 -1.00 21.01 -27.06
C GLN A 198 -1.70 20.04 -26.11
N LEU A 199 -1.35 20.04 -24.83
CA LEU A 199 -1.99 19.26 -23.79
C LEU A 199 -3.37 19.82 -23.41
N LEU A 200 -3.47 21.14 -23.22
CA LEU A 200 -4.66 21.77 -22.65
C LEU A 200 -5.79 21.96 -23.68
N ILE A 201 -5.45 22.24 -24.96
CA ILE A 201 -6.46 22.51 -25.98
C ILE A 201 -7.46 21.35 -26.14
N PRO A 202 -7.05 20.09 -26.32
CA PRO A 202 -7.98 18.96 -26.44
C PRO A 202 -8.87 18.77 -25.20
N ILE A 203 -8.31 19.01 -24.01
CA ILE A 203 -9.08 18.92 -22.75
C ILE A 203 -10.19 19.95 -22.74
N PHE A 204 -9.88 21.22 -23.07
CA PHE A 204 -10.88 22.28 -23.07
C PHE A 204 -11.93 22.12 -24.18
N GLU A 205 -11.59 21.54 -25.30
CA GLU A 205 -12.53 21.18 -26.36
C GLU A 205 -13.62 20.22 -25.84
N ILE A 206 -13.26 19.21 -25.04
CA ILE A 206 -14.21 18.28 -24.44
C ILE A 206 -15.24 19.02 -23.55
N TYR A 207 -14.81 20.02 -22.81
CA TYR A 207 -15.67 20.78 -21.91
C TYR A 207 -16.37 21.97 -22.55
N SER A 208 -16.01 22.37 -23.77
CA SER A 208 -16.48 23.58 -24.43
C SER A 208 -18.02 23.68 -24.52
N GLN A 209 -18.68 22.59 -24.90
CA GLN A 209 -20.15 22.55 -25.02
C GLN A 209 -20.82 22.71 -23.66
N LYS A 210 -20.29 22.06 -22.61
CA LYS A 210 -20.83 22.13 -21.25
C LYS A 210 -20.65 23.51 -20.66
N LEU A 211 -19.48 24.10 -20.81
CA LEU A 211 -19.19 25.47 -20.35
C LEU A 211 -20.11 26.49 -21.03
N HIS A 212 -20.31 26.39 -22.34
CA HIS A 212 -21.21 27.23 -23.08
C HIS A 212 -22.69 27.07 -22.62
N HIS A 213 -23.16 25.84 -22.44
CA HIS A 213 -24.52 25.55 -22.00
C HIS A 213 -24.80 26.12 -20.58
N GLU A 214 -23.79 26.06 -19.70
CA GLU A 214 -23.87 26.58 -18.33
C GLU A 214 -23.52 28.06 -18.21
N ASN A 215 -23.25 28.77 -19.33
CA ASN A 215 -22.81 30.18 -19.39
C ASN A 215 -21.57 30.45 -18.50
N ARG A 216 -20.62 29.55 -18.47
CA ARG A 216 -19.39 29.67 -17.68
C ARG A 216 -18.27 30.28 -18.52
N GLN A 217 -17.51 31.17 -17.92
CA GLN A 217 -16.25 31.66 -18.50
C GLN A 217 -15.09 30.72 -18.06
N LEU A 218 -14.26 30.36 -19.03
CA LEU A 218 -13.00 29.66 -18.79
C LEU A 218 -11.87 30.65 -18.97
N ASP A 219 -11.12 30.91 -17.92
CA ASP A 219 -9.92 31.75 -17.94
C ASP A 219 -8.68 30.85 -17.88
N VAL A 220 -7.78 31.00 -18.87
CA VAL A 220 -6.59 30.15 -18.99
C VAL A 220 -5.36 31.04 -18.99
N GLU A 221 -4.50 30.86 -18.02
CA GLU A 221 -3.26 31.60 -17.87
C GLU A 221 -2.06 30.63 -17.86
N ILE A 222 -1.19 30.72 -18.85
CA ILE A 222 0.01 29.89 -18.97
C ILE A 222 1.23 30.80 -18.92
N ASP A 223 2.17 30.55 -18.00
CA ASP A 223 3.43 31.26 -17.97
C ASP A 223 4.21 30.97 -19.25
N PRO A 224 4.56 32.03 -20.03
CA PRO A 224 5.27 31.88 -21.30
C PRO A 224 6.70 31.31 -21.17
N ASN A 225 7.24 31.26 -19.96
CA ASN A 225 8.59 30.73 -19.70
C ASN A 225 8.62 29.21 -19.55
N ILE A 226 7.47 28.53 -19.45
CA ILE A 226 7.41 27.08 -19.34
C ILE A 226 7.92 26.43 -20.63
N LYS A 227 9.03 25.72 -20.51
CA LYS A 227 9.62 24.97 -21.60
C LYS A 227 8.93 23.61 -21.76
N PRO A 228 8.97 23.01 -22.98
CA PRO A 228 8.55 21.62 -23.14
C PRO A 228 9.31 20.69 -22.17
N PHE A 229 8.61 19.75 -21.58
CA PHE A 229 9.15 18.82 -20.57
C PHE A 229 8.70 17.38 -20.85
N ILE A 230 9.43 16.41 -20.29
CA ILE A 230 9.10 14.99 -20.43
C ILE A 230 8.30 14.54 -19.19
N GLN A 231 7.10 13.99 -19.43
CA GLN A 231 6.26 13.42 -18.38
C GLN A 231 5.19 12.50 -18.98
N ASP A 232 4.38 11.85 -18.14
CA ASP A 232 3.23 11.06 -18.57
C ASP A 232 2.04 11.97 -18.91
N GLN A 233 1.83 12.17 -20.22
CA GLN A 233 0.76 13.01 -20.74
C GLN A 233 -0.62 12.52 -20.29
N ARG A 234 -0.88 11.21 -20.36
CA ARG A 234 -2.19 10.62 -20.01
C ARG A 234 -2.50 10.81 -18.53
N ALA A 235 -1.48 10.70 -17.67
CA ALA A 235 -1.64 10.95 -16.26
C ALA A 235 -2.04 12.40 -15.97
N ILE A 236 -1.36 13.38 -16.59
CA ILE A 236 -1.71 14.81 -16.44
C ILE A 236 -3.13 15.08 -16.96
N GLU A 237 -3.47 14.60 -18.17
CA GLU A 237 -4.82 14.75 -18.73
C GLU A 237 -5.89 14.20 -17.77
N ARG A 238 -5.68 13.01 -17.21
CA ARG A 238 -6.64 12.39 -16.28
C ARG A 238 -6.76 13.16 -14.97
N ILE A 239 -5.66 13.67 -14.42
CA ILE A 239 -5.67 14.52 -13.23
C ILE A 239 -6.46 15.80 -13.49
N LEU A 240 -6.19 16.49 -14.59
CA LEU A 240 -6.87 17.73 -14.97
C LEU A 240 -8.37 17.53 -15.21
N MET A 241 -8.76 16.45 -15.89
CA MET A 241 -10.16 16.09 -16.06
C MET A 241 -10.86 15.90 -14.72
N ASN A 242 -10.23 15.21 -13.77
CA ASN A 242 -10.78 15.05 -12.42
C ASN A 242 -10.95 16.39 -11.68
N PHE A 243 -9.99 17.32 -11.83
CA PHE A 243 -10.08 18.64 -11.22
C PHE A 243 -11.18 19.49 -11.85
N ILE A 244 -11.27 19.52 -13.19
CA ILE A 244 -12.29 20.26 -13.92
C ILE A 244 -13.69 19.71 -13.63
N ASP A 245 -13.87 18.38 -13.63
CA ASP A 245 -15.14 17.75 -13.29
C ASP A 245 -15.59 18.11 -11.86
N ASN A 246 -14.67 18.11 -10.89
CA ASN A 246 -14.98 18.55 -9.54
C ASN A 246 -15.35 20.03 -9.48
N ALA A 247 -14.60 20.90 -10.14
CA ALA A 247 -14.88 22.33 -10.19
C ALA A 247 -16.26 22.62 -10.79
N LEU A 248 -16.61 21.95 -11.91
CA LEU A 248 -17.92 22.11 -12.55
C LEU A 248 -19.08 21.54 -11.70
N LYS A 249 -18.81 20.53 -10.93
CA LYS A 249 -19.80 19.85 -10.10
C LYS A 249 -20.15 20.61 -8.82
N PHE A 250 -19.15 21.24 -8.20
CA PHE A 250 -19.29 21.87 -6.88
C PHE A 250 -19.40 23.41 -6.93
N SER A 251 -19.40 23.99 -8.13
CA SER A 251 -19.66 25.39 -8.34
C SER A 251 -21.01 25.63 -9.06
N ASP A 252 -21.60 26.79 -8.85
CA ASP A 252 -22.89 27.14 -9.45
C ASP A 252 -22.79 27.45 -10.95
N HIS A 253 -23.91 27.28 -11.69
CA HIS A 253 -23.97 27.67 -13.09
C HIS A 253 -23.64 29.16 -13.26
N GLY A 254 -22.87 29.50 -14.28
CA GLY A 254 -22.41 30.83 -14.57
C GLY A 254 -21.17 31.28 -13.79
N SER A 255 -20.71 30.53 -12.77
CA SER A 255 -19.47 30.87 -12.09
C SER A 255 -18.25 30.58 -12.98
N PRO A 256 -17.21 31.43 -12.96
CA PRO A 256 -16.02 31.26 -13.76
C PRO A 256 -15.19 30.07 -13.28
N LEU A 257 -14.47 29.44 -14.22
CA LEU A 257 -13.44 28.46 -13.99
C LEU A 257 -12.10 29.02 -14.48
N ALA A 258 -11.07 28.97 -13.65
CA ALA A 258 -9.73 29.37 -14.07
C ALA A 258 -8.76 28.19 -14.04
N VAL A 259 -7.89 28.14 -15.05
CA VAL A 259 -6.78 27.20 -15.11
C VAL A 259 -5.48 27.97 -15.24
N LYS A 260 -4.58 27.80 -14.27
CA LYS A 260 -3.30 28.49 -14.24
C LYS A 260 -2.16 27.50 -14.30
N VAL A 261 -1.18 27.78 -15.15
CA VAL A 261 0.03 26.99 -15.28
C VAL A 261 1.23 27.91 -15.04
N PHE A 262 2.04 27.57 -14.05
CA PHE A 262 3.18 28.36 -13.62
C PHE A 262 4.30 27.45 -13.12
N GLU A 263 5.49 28.02 -12.95
CA GLU A 263 6.65 27.35 -12.37
C GLU A 263 6.91 27.89 -10.97
N GLU A 264 7.04 27.01 -10.00
CA GLU A 264 7.31 27.35 -8.61
C GLU A 264 8.30 26.34 -8.00
N ASN A 265 9.38 26.81 -7.38
CA ASN A 265 10.40 25.96 -6.72
C ASN A 265 10.98 24.86 -7.62
N ASP A 266 11.22 25.14 -8.90
CA ASP A 266 11.68 24.18 -9.92
C ASP A 266 10.66 23.06 -10.24
N GLU A 267 9.40 23.22 -9.85
CA GLU A 267 8.29 22.35 -10.22
C GLU A 267 7.29 23.07 -11.15
N ILE A 268 6.68 22.32 -12.04
CA ILE A 268 5.55 22.82 -12.84
C ILE A 268 4.29 22.65 -12.00
N ALA A 269 3.54 23.72 -11.88
CA ALA A 269 2.28 23.78 -11.16
C ALA A 269 1.12 24.00 -12.15
N ILE A 270 0.06 23.16 -12.05
CA ILE A 270 -1.18 23.32 -12.80
C ILE A 270 -2.33 23.42 -11.81
N SER A 271 -2.93 24.61 -11.71
CA SER A 271 -4.00 24.93 -10.77
C SER A 271 -5.34 25.04 -11.48
N VAL A 272 -6.36 24.36 -10.96
CA VAL A 272 -7.76 24.54 -11.37
C VAL A 272 -8.50 25.22 -10.22
N ILE A 273 -9.13 26.37 -10.51
CA ILE A 273 -9.72 27.25 -9.51
C ILE A 273 -11.21 27.43 -9.83
N ASP A 274 -12.06 27.13 -8.86
CA ASP A 274 -13.50 27.35 -8.92
C ASP A 274 -13.97 28.35 -7.87
N GLN A 275 -15.15 28.92 -8.08
CA GLN A 275 -15.87 29.78 -7.13
C GLN A 275 -17.10 29.04 -6.58
N GLY A 276 -16.93 27.79 -6.16
CA GLY A 276 -17.99 26.94 -5.65
C GLY A 276 -18.19 27.04 -4.15
N MET A 277 -18.83 26.00 -3.61
CA MET A 277 -19.16 25.93 -2.18
C MET A 277 -17.94 25.82 -1.26
N GLY A 278 -16.76 25.55 -1.78
CA GLY A 278 -15.55 25.32 -1.00
C GLY A 278 -15.61 24.05 -0.12
N ILE A 279 -14.54 23.80 0.60
CA ILE A 279 -14.34 22.62 1.46
C ILE A 279 -14.07 23.09 2.89
N MET A 280 -14.68 22.42 3.88
CA MET A 280 -14.38 22.69 5.28
C MET A 280 -12.96 22.23 5.62
N GLU A 281 -12.28 22.98 6.48
CA GLU A 281 -10.90 22.67 6.88
C GLU A 281 -10.75 21.25 7.48
N SER A 282 -11.78 20.78 8.20
CA SER A 282 -11.85 19.42 8.74
C SER A 282 -11.79 18.33 7.67
N ASP A 283 -12.30 18.62 6.48
CA ASP A 283 -12.48 17.65 5.41
C ASP A 283 -11.32 17.64 4.42
N ILE A 284 -10.54 18.73 4.33
CA ILE A 284 -9.42 18.89 3.36
C ILE A 284 -8.44 17.71 3.42
N LYS A 285 -8.15 17.20 4.62
CA LYS A 285 -7.24 16.07 4.78
C LYS A 285 -7.78 14.76 4.22
N ASN A 286 -9.10 14.62 4.17
CA ASN A 286 -9.79 13.36 3.84
C ASN A 286 -10.29 13.30 2.39
N ILE A 287 -10.32 14.45 1.66
CA ILE A 287 -10.85 14.48 0.27
C ILE A 287 -10.10 13.60 -0.72
N PHE A 288 -8.88 13.21 -0.39
CA PHE A 288 -8.05 12.30 -1.18
C PHE A 288 -8.17 10.82 -0.76
N GLU A 289 -8.95 10.54 0.30
CA GLU A 289 -9.21 9.15 0.68
C GLU A 289 -10.17 8.49 -0.30
N ARG A 290 -10.00 7.20 -0.50
CA ARG A 290 -10.86 6.40 -1.40
C ARG A 290 -12.32 6.53 -0.98
N THR A 291 -13.19 6.84 -1.93
CA THR A 291 -14.65 6.95 -1.72
C THR A 291 -15.12 7.99 -0.70
N PHE A 292 -14.22 8.89 -0.26
CA PHE A 292 -14.60 9.97 0.63
C PHE A 292 -15.55 10.94 -0.07
N ARG A 293 -16.62 11.34 0.63
CA ARG A 293 -17.59 12.34 0.17
C ARG A 293 -18.04 13.19 1.35
N VAL A 294 -18.01 14.49 1.19
CA VAL A 294 -18.54 15.42 2.19
C VAL A 294 -20.04 15.17 2.39
N GLU A 295 -20.52 15.09 3.63
CA GLU A 295 -21.91 14.74 3.96
C GLU A 295 -22.96 15.61 3.24
N SER A 296 -22.67 16.90 3.08
CA SER A 296 -23.53 17.83 2.34
C SER A 296 -23.70 17.49 0.86
N SER A 297 -22.77 16.74 0.26
CA SER A 297 -22.83 16.30 -1.13
C SER A 297 -23.57 14.96 -1.32
N ARG A 298 -23.91 14.25 -0.23
CA ARG A 298 -24.66 12.98 -0.29
C ARG A 298 -26.13 13.18 -0.67
N HIS A 299 -26.69 14.36 -0.40
CA HIS A 299 -28.11 14.68 -0.62
C HIS A 299 -28.43 15.37 -1.96
N LYS A 300 -27.42 15.81 -2.72
CA LYS A 300 -27.63 16.36 -4.07
C LYS A 300 -27.45 15.23 -5.10
N ASP A 301 -28.28 15.23 -6.13
CA ASP A 301 -28.25 14.31 -7.30
C ASP A 301 -26.92 14.37 -8.10
N THR A 302 -25.92 15.02 -7.56
CA THR A 302 -24.57 15.18 -8.12
C THR A 302 -23.73 13.91 -7.87
N GLY A 303 -24.15 12.78 -8.44
CA GLY A 303 -23.48 11.50 -8.29
C GLY A 303 -22.03 11.49 -8.82
N GLY A 304 -21.08 11.09 -7.96
CA GLY A 304 -19.70 10.79 -8.33
C GLY A 304 -19.24 9.61 -7.49
N SER A 305 -18.29 8.82 -8.00
CA SER A 305 -17.71 7.65 -7.34
C SER A 305 -16.92 7.98 -6.06
N GLY A 306 -16.51 9.24 -5.89
CA GLY A 306 -15.56 9.64 -4.85
C GLY A 306 -14.13 9.13 -5.09
N LEU A 307 -13.86 8.63 -6.30
CA LEU A 307 -12.55 8.07 -6.68
C LEU A 307 -11.67 9.09 -7.41
N GLY A 308 -12.23 10.13 -8.02
CA GLY A 308 -11.51 11.04 -8.90
C GLY A 308 -10.30 11.71 -8.25
N LEU A 309 -10.42 12.26 -7.04
CA LEU A 309 -9.29 12.87 -6.33
C LEU A 309 -8.29 11.84 -5.80
N TYR A 310 -8.74 10.65 -5.43
CA TYR A 310 -7.85 9.53 -5.08
C TYR A 310 -7.01 9.10 -6.29
N ILE A 311 -7.64 8.93 -7.46
CA ILE A 311 -6.95 8.60 -8.73
C ILE A 311 -5.94 9.71 -9.05
N ALA A 312 -6.35 10.98 -8.98
CA ALA A 312 -5.47 12.12 -9.23
C ALA A 312 -4.24 12.10 -8.31
N LYS A 313 -4.42 11.86 -7.00
CA LYS A 313 -3.32 11.77 -6.04
C LYS A 313 -2.37 10.61 -6.36
N THR A 314 -2.92 9.45 -6.73
CA THR A 314 -2.10 8.27 -7.06
C THR A 314 -1.27 8.51 -8.32
N LEU A 315 -1.87 9.10 -9.37
CA LEU A 315 -1.17 9.46 -10.61
C LEU A 315 -0.09 10.54 -10.36
N ALA A 316 -0.39 11.55 -9.55
CA ALA A 316 0.58 12.58 -9.17
C ALA A 316 1.82 11.96 -8.49
N HIS A 317 1.61 11.03 -7.55
CA HIS A 317 2.69 10.29 -6.89
C HIS A 317 3.55 9.47 -7.86
N GLN A 318 2.95 8.85 -8.89
CA GLN A 318 3.69 8.09 -9.92
C GLN A 318 4.57 8.98 -10.80
N MET A 319 4.20 10.26 -10.88
CA MET A 319 4.96 11.29 -11.61
C MET A 319 6.02 11.98 -10.74
N ASP A 320 6.31 11.47 -9.54
CA ASP A 320 7.13 12.11 -8.52
C ASP A 320 6.59 13.49 -8.08
N GLY A 321 5.27 13.73 -8.27
CA GLY A 321 4.58 14.96 -7.96
C GLY A 321 3.67 14.85 -6.73
N HIS A 322 2.99 15.95 -6.43
CA HIS A 322 2.02 16.02 -5.34
C HIS A 322 0.85 16.96 -5.69
N ILE A 323 -0.22 16.90 -4.90
CA ILE A 323 -1.40 17.77 -5.07
C ILE A 323 -1.61 18.58 -3.81
N GLU A 324 -1.81 19.88 -3.98
CA GLU A 324 -2.20 20.80 -2.91
C GLU A 324 -3.61 21.32 -3.13
N VAL A 325 -4.31 21.59 -2.02
CA VAL A 325 -5.66 22.15 -2.02
C VAL A 325 -5.72 23.36 -1.11
N SER A 326 -6.15 24.48 -1.70
CA SER A 326 -6.47 25.69 -0.97
C SER A 326 -7.97 25.97 -1.14
N SER A 327 -8.73 25.92 -0.06
CA SER A 327 -10.18 26.11 -0.11
C SER A 327 -10.68 26.86 1.10
N THR A 328 -11.66 27.71 0.88
CA THR A 328 -12.40 28.39 1.93
C THR A 328 -13.89 28.12 1.72
N TYR A 329 -14.55 27.58 2.73
CA TYR A 329 -15.98 27.27 2.65
C TYR A 329 -16.80 28.51 2.27
N GLY A 330 -17.61 28.42 1.22
CA GLY A 330 -18.40 29.50 0.65
C GLY A 330 -17.66 30.43 -0.32
N GLN A 331 -16.36 30.21 -0.61
CA GLN A 331 -15.58 31.07 -1.51
C GLN A 331 -15.03 30.35 -2.74
N GLY A 332 -14.95 29.01 -2.69
CA GLY A 332 -14.44 28.17 -3.76
C GLY A 332 -13.21 27.37 -3.39
N THR A 333 -12.64 26.70 -4.40
CA THR A 333 -11.50 25.78 -4.23
C THR A 333 -10.48 26.00 -5.33
N ALA A 334 -9.20 25.97 -4.96
CA ALA A 334 -8.08 25.84 -5.86
C ALA A 334 -7.38 24.49 -5.59
N ILE A 335 -7.31 23.64 -6.62
CA ILE A 335 -6.60 22.36 -6.56
C ILE A 335 -5.43 22.46 -7.52
N THR A 336 -4.22 22.25 -7.02
CA THR A 336 -2.97 22.42 -7.79
C THR A 336 -2.18 21.13 -7.81
N LEU A 337 -1.82 20.67 -9.01
CA LEU A 337 -0.87 19.60 -9.26
C LEU A 337 0.53 20.20 -9.37
N TYR A 338 1.47 19.70 -8.59
CA TYR A 338 2.91 19.99 -8.70
C TYR A 338 3.67 18.76 -9.16
N PHE A 339 4.60 18.91 -10.07
CA PHE A 339 5.49 17.83 -10.49
C PHE A 339 6.82 18.39 -11.03
N PRO A 340 7.95 17.65 -10.82
CA PRO A 340 9.24 18.06 -11.34
C PRO A 340 9.30 17.86 -12.86
N PRO A 341 9.70 18.90 -13.64
CA PRO A 341 9.92 18.72 -15.07
C PRO A 341 11.19 17.88 -15.31
N LYS A 342 11.06 16.80 -16.05
CA LYS A 342 12.25 16.11 -16.59
C LYS A 342 12.68 16.85 -17.86
N VAL A 343 13.76 17.62 -17.75
CA VAL A 343 14.31 18.40 -18.89
C VAL A 343 15.06 17.46 -19.82
N CYS A 344 14.89 17.65 -21.14
CA CYS A 344 15.66 16.96 -22.18
C CYS A 344 17.16 17.31 -22.14
#